data_ce40531d343e2bfa9471f2b1ac39da2c
#
_entry.id   ce40531d343e2bfa9471f2b1ac39da2c
#
_cell.length_a   1.000
_cell.length_b   1.000
_cell.length_c   1.000
_cell.angle_alpha   90.00
_cell.angle_beta   90.00
_cell.angle_gamma   90.00
#
_symmetry.space_group_name_H-M   'P 1'
#
loop_
_entity.id
_entity.type
_entity.pdbx_description
1 polymer ?
#
loop_
_entity_poly.entity_id
_entity_poly.type
_entity_poly.pdbx_seq_one_letter_code
_entity_poly.pdbx_strand_id
1 'polypeptide(L)'
;MVSDSAARPTFLFHDYETFGTHPALDRPAQFAAIRTDDEFNIIGEPEVFYCKPADDYLPQPGAVMVTGITPQEAREKGVNEAEFARRIHDLFTVPNTCVVGYNNIRFDDEVTRNVFYRNFYDPYAWSWQNRNSRWDLLDIMRACYALRPEGINWPENEEGLTSFRLEHLTRANGIEHSNAHDAMADVYATIAMAKLVKAAQPRLFEYLLSHRSKQKLMTLIDVPQMKPLVHISGMFGAWRGNTSWVAPLAWHPDNRNAVIMVDLAGDISPLLELDSDTLRERLYTSKNELGDLPAVPVKLVHINKCPVLAQANTLRPEDADRLGINRQHCLDNLKVLRENPQVREKVVAIFAEAEPFVPSENVDAQLYNGFFSDADRAAMNIVLQTEPRNLPALDITFADKRIEKLMFNYRARNYPGTLDETEQERWLQHRRNVFTPEYLHHYAQELEMLYGQYEGNAEKQALLKALFQYAQEIV
;
A
#
# COMPACT_ATOMS: atom_id res chain seq x y z
N MET A 1 -2.11 40.14 -13.75
CA MET A 1 -3.00 39.31 -12.93
C MET A 1 -3.38 38.12 -13.79
N VAL A 2 -2.65 37.03 -13.70
CA VAL A 2 -3.01 35.77 -14.34
C VAL A 2 -4.06 35.15 -13.40
N SER A 3 -5.27 34.98 -13.89
CA SER A 3 -6.34 34.32 -13.16
C SER A 3 -5.88 32.90 -12.87
N ASP A 4 -5.65 32.58 -11.62
CA ASP A 4 -5.43 31.26 -11.09
C ASP A 4 -6.77 30.49 -11.25
N SER A 5 -7.03 30.00 -12.46
CA SER A 5 -8.10 29.02 -12.67
C SER A 5 -7.63 27.73 -12.03
N ALA A 6 -7.88 27.60 -10.72
CA ALA A 6 -7.59 26.39 -9.99
C ALA A 6 -8.15 25.19 -10.80
N ALA A 7 -7.25 24.29 -11.23
CA ALA A 7 -7.66 23.09 -11.96
C ALA A 7 -8.74 22.37 -11.15
N ARG A 8 -9.81 21.92 -11.83
CA ARG A 8 -10.90 21.21 -11.16
C ARG A 8 -10.37 19.95 -10.51
N PRO A 9 -10.87 19.57 -9.33
CA PRO A 9 -10.49 18.30 -8.69
C PRO A 9 -10.82 17.12 -9.60
N THR A 10 -9.89 16.18 -9.70
CA THR A 10 -10.10 14.93 -10.43
C THR A 10 -9.68 13.74 -9.59
N PHE A 11 -10.23 12.57 -9.88
CA PHE A 11 -9.79 11.31 -9.33
C PHE A 11 -8.99 10.57 -10.40
N LEU A 12 -7.89 9.97 -9.99
CA LEU A 12 -7.13 9.05 -10.82
C LEU A 12 -7.23 7.66 -10.19
N PHE A 13 -8.11 6.84 -10.71
CA PHE A 13 -8.23 5.45 -10.34
C PHE A 13 -7.12 4.65 -11.01
N HIS A 14 -6.42 3.84 -10.25
CA HIS A 14 -5.28 3.08 -10.76
C HIS A 14 -5.17 1.71 -10.10
N ASP A 15 -4.43 0.84 -10.77
CA ASP A 15 -4.08 -0.48 -10.29
C ASP A 15 -2.76 -0.94 -10.89
N TYR A 16 -2.02 -1.78 -10.15
CA TYR A 16 -0.80 -2.45 -10.61
C TYR A 16 -1.00 -3.95 -10.65
N GLU A 17 -0.50 -4.59 -11.70
CA GLU A 17 -0.10 -5.98 -11.63
C GLU A 17 1.42 -6.05 -11.44
N THR A 18 1.85 -6.90 -10.53
CA THR A 18 3.27 -7.02 -10.16
C THR A 18 3.77 -8.45 -10.31
N PHE A 19 5.07 -8.59 -10.50
CA PHE A 19 5.75 -9.88 -10.57
C PHE A 19 6.04 -10.52 -9.21
N GLY A 20 5.56 -9.93 -8.13
CA GLY A 20 5.72 -10.46 -6.78
C GLY A 20 4.98 -9.62 -5.75
N THR A 21 5.10 -9.99 -4.49
CA THR A 21 4.32 -9.40 -3.39
C THR A 21 5.09 -8.37 -2.56
N HIS A 22 6.38 -8.22 -2.81
CA HIS A 22 7.23 -7.28 -2.07
C HIS A 22 7.39 -5.95 -2.82
N PRO A 23 6.80 -4.83 -2.37
CA PRO A 23 6.77 -3.58 -3.13
C PRO A 23 8.13 -2.99 -3.49
N ALA A 24 9.16 -3.24 -2.68
CA ALA A 24 10.52 -2.72 -2.90
C ALA A 24 11.38 -3.63 -3.78
N LEU A 25 11.27 -4.94 -3.60
CA LEU A 25 12.17 -5.92 -4.23
C LEU A 25 11.59 -6.54 -5.48
N ASP A 26 10.27 -6.67 -5.55
CA ASP A 26 9.60 -7.13 -6.76
C ASP A 26 9.37 -5.99 -7.75
N ARG A 27 9.04 -6.33 -8.97
CA ARG A 27 8.91 -5.37 -10.07
C ARG A 27 7.48 -5.29 -10.57
N PRO A 28 7.04 -4.10 -11.02
CA PRO A 28 5.75 -3.97 -11.69
C PRO A 28 5.75 -4.71 -13.02
N ALA A 29 4.60 -5.28 -13.38
CA ALA A 29 4.36 -5.91 -14.67
C ALA A 29 3.46 -5.05 -15.56
N GLN A 30 2.38 -4.50 -15.00
CA GLN A 30 1.40 -3.70 -15.71
C GLN A 30 0.88 -2.58 -14.79
N PHE A 31 0.54 -1.45 -15.38
CA PHE A 31 -0.15 -0.35 -14.73
C PHE A 31 -1.37 0.04 -15.56
N ALA A 32 -2.48 0.32 -14.89
CA ALA A 32 -3.66 0.86 -15.51
C ALA A 32 -4.19 2.06 -14.72
N ALA A 33 -4.71 3.07 -15.41
CA ALA A 33 -5.32 4.22 -14.78
C ALA A 33 -6.44 4.83 -15.64
N ILE A 34 -7.43 5.37 -14.95
CA ILE A 34 -8.53 6.15 -15.55
C ILE A 34 -8.72 7.41 -14.71
N ARG A 35 -8.72 8.55 -15.37
CA ARG A 35 -9.05 9.83 -14.74
C ARG A 35 -10.53 10.10 -14.84
N THR A 36 -11.12 10.57 -13.76
CA THR A 36 -12.54 10.93 -13.69
C THR A 36 -12.73 12.33 -13.10
N ASP A 37 -13.90 12.92 -13.35
CA ASP A 37 -14.38 14.07 -12.60
C ASP A 37 -14.86 13.67 -11.19
N ASP A 38 -15.44 14.61 -10.44
CA ASP A 38 -15.99 14.40 -9.10
C ASP A 38 -17.29 13.59 -9.07
N GLU A 39 -17.96 13.43 -10.22
CA GLU A 39 -19.11 12.54 -10.41
C GLU A 39 -18.72 11.15 -10.95
N PHE A 40 -17.41 10.88 -11.03
CA PHE A 40 -16.85 9.65 -11.58
C PHE A 40 -17.11 9.39 -13.06
N ASN A 41 -17.39 10.47 -13.84
CA ASN A 41 -17.38 10.37 -15.29
C ASN A 41 -15.96 10.35 -15.81
N ILE A 42 -15.68 9.47 -16.76
CA ILE A 42 -14.34 9.31 -17.34
C ILE A 42 -13.96 10.58 -18.12
N ILE A 43 -12.74 11.07 -17.87
CA ILE A 43 -12.12 12.20 -18.54
C ILE A 43 -10.87 11.72 -19.27
N GLY A 44 -10.79 11.94 -20.57
CA GLY A 44 -9.65 11.48 -21.38
C GLY A 44 -9.66 9.98 -21.66
N GLU A 45 -8.54 9.48 -22.13
CA GLU A 45 -8.39 8.07 -22.50
C GLU A 45 -7.87 7.25 -21.33
N PRO A 46 -8.35 6.01 -21.16
CA PRO A 46 -7.76 5.05 -20.24
C PRO A 46 -6.29 4.76 -20.59
N GLU A 47 -5.44 4.67 -19.56
CA GLU A 47 -4.02 4.39 -19.71
C GLU A 47 -3.72 2.96 -19.27
N VAL A 48 -3.11 2.17 -20.13
CA VAL A 48 -2.59 0.83 -19.84
C VAL A 48 -1.22 0.68 -20.46
N PHE A 49 -0.25 0.27 -19.67
CA PHE A 49 1.08 -0.04 -20.18
C PHE A 49 1.81 -1.05 -19.29
N TYR A 50 2.71 -1.82 -19.94
CA TYR A 50 3.51 -2.84 -19.27
C TYR A 50 4.90 -2.30 -18.92
N CYS A 51 5.49 -2.90 -17.88
CA CYS A 51 6.86 -2.65 -17.49
C CYS A 51 7.74 -3.83 -17.90
N LYS A 52 8.74 -3.56 -18.71
CA LYS A 52 9.75 -4.54 -19.08
C LYS A 52 10.62 -4.89 -17.87
N PRO A 53 10.69 -6.16 -17.44
CA PRO A 53 11.54 -6.54 -16.33
C PRO A 53 13.02 -6.37 -16.69
N ALA A 54 13.82 -5.93 -15.69
CA ALA A 54 15.27 -5.86 -15.83
C ALA A 54 15.91 -7.25 -15.78
N ASP A 55 17.15 -7.35 -16.26
CA ASP A 55 17.86 -8.63 -16.41
C ASP A 55 18.51 -9.15 -15.11
N ASP A 56 18.32 -8.44 -14.00
CA ASP A 56 18.74 -8.86 -12.65
C ASP A 56 17.57 -9.32 -11.77
N TYR A 57 16.43 -9.67 -12.38
CA TYR A 57 15.22 -10.03 -11.66
C TYR A 57 14.50 -11.22 -12.31
N LEU A 58 14.03 -12.16 -11.50
CA LEU A 58 13.11 -13.22 -11.92
C LEU A 58 11.73 -13.03 -11.25
N PRO A 59 10.64 -13.06 -12.04
CA PRO A 59 9.29 -13.01 -11.49
C PRO A 59 9.00 -14.14 -10.51
N GLN A 60 8.26 -13.83 -9.44
CA GLN A 60 7.77 -14.87 -8.54
C GLN A 60 6.72 -15.73 -9.25
N PRO A 61 6.87 -17.07 -9.25
CA PRO A 61 5.95 -17.96 -9.94
C PRO A 61 4.49 -17.77 -9.50
N GLY A 62 4.25 -17.64 -8.19
CA GLY A 62 2.92 -17.42 -7.65
C GLY A 62 2.23 -16.17 -8.19
N ALA A 63 2.95 -15.07 -8.37
CA ALA A 63 2.40 -13.84 -8.93
C ALA A 63 1.99 -14.01 -10.40
N VAL A 64 2.84 -14.65 -11.20
CA VAL A 64 2.52 -14.95 -12.61
C VAL A 64 1.32 -15.88 -12.74
N MET A 65 1.18 -16.82 -11.81
CA MET A 65 0.01 -17.72 -11.75
C MET A 65 -1.29 -16.97 -11.47
N VAL A 66 -1.23 -15.87 -10.73
CA VAL A 66 -2.39 -15.03 -10.43
C VAL A 66 -2.72 -14.08 -11.59
N THR A 67 -1.73 -13.32 -12.06
CA THR A 67 -1.93 -12.27 -13.06
C THR A 67 -2.04 -12.81 -14.49
N GLY A 68 -1.43 -13.95 -14.79
CA GLY A 68 -1.30 -14.49 -16.13
C GLY A 68 -0.29 -13.74 -17.03
N ILE A 69 0.37 -12.70 -16.51
CA ILE A 69 1.35 -11.90 -17.27
C ILE A 69 2.71 -12.58 -17.18
N THR A 70 3.23 -13.03 -18.33
CA THR A 70 4.58 -13.58 -18.41
C THR A 70 5.63 -12.46 -18.55
N PRO A 71 6.88 -12.69 -18.10
CA PRO A 71 7.96 -11.73 -18.32
C PRO A 71 8.26 -11.52 -19.82
N GLN A 72 8.02 -12.51 -20.67
CA GLN A 72 8.14 -12.38 -22.12
C GLN A 72 7.12 -11.39 -22.68
N GLU A 73 5.85 -11.49 -22.26
CA GLU A 73 4.79 -10.56 -22.64
C GLU A 73 5.13 -9.13 -22.21
N ALA A 74 5.54 -8.95 -20.95
CA ALA A 74 5.93 -7.64 -20.43
C ALA A 74 7.17 -7.09 -21.14
N ARG A 75 8.11 -7.93 -21.52
CA ARG A 75 9.30 -7.55 -22.31
C ARG A 75 8.93 -7.09 -23.73
N GLU A 76 8.00 -7.78 -24.37
CA GLU A 76 7.56 -7.47 -25.74
C GLU A 76 6.71 -6.21 -25.81
N LYS A 77 5.74 -6.07 -24.89
CA LYS A 77 4.76 -4.99 -24.91
C LYS A 77 5.17 -3.77 -24.07
N GLY A 78 6.14 -3.94 -23.16
CA GLY A 78 6.46 -2.98 -22.13
C GLY A 78 7.56 -2.00 -22.51
N VAL A 79 7.61 -0.93 -21.74
CA VAL A 79 8.71 0.03 -21.70
C VAL A 79 9.63 -0.30 -20.51
N ASN A 80 10.86 0.22 -20.51
CA ASN A 80 11.74 0.08 -19.35
C ASN A 80 11.16 0.79 -18.13
N GLU A 81 11.64 0.46 -16.92
CA GLU A 81 11.09 0.99 -15.68
C GLU A 81 11.26 2.52 -15.58
N ALA A 82 12.29 3.11 -16.16
CA ALA A 82 12.48 4.56 -16.19
C ALA A 82 11.35 5.27 -16.95
N GLU A 83 10.99 4.79 -18.12
CA GLU A 83 9.86 5.32 -18.90
C GLU A 83 8.52 4.99 -18.25
N PHE A 84 8.38 3.80 -17.67
CA PHE A 84 7.21 3.40 -16.89
C PHE A 84 6.98 4.36 -15.72
N ALA A 85 8.01 4.65 -14.93
CA ALA A 85 7.98 5.61 -13.83
C ALA A 85 7.61 7.03 -14.30
N ARG A 86 8.18 7.48 -15.43
CA ARG A 86 7.88 8.80 -16.00
C ARG A 86 6.40 8.94 -16.33
N ARG A 87 5.82 7.96 -17.01
CA ARG A 87 4.39 7.98 -17.37
C ARG A 87 3.49 8.04 -16.15
N ILE A 88 3.77 7.25 -15.13
CA ILE A 88 3.01 7.27 -13.87
C ILE A 88 3.19 8.61 -13.16
N HIS A 89 4.40 9.13 -13.10
CA HIS A 89 4.68 10.42 -12.49
C HIS A 89 3.90 11.56 -13.17
N ASP A 90 3.88 11.59 -14.50
CA ASP A 90 3.12 12.59 -15.27
C ASP A 90 1.61 12.53 -14.95
N LEU A 91 1.05 11.33 -14.79
CA LEU A 91 -0.35 11.14 -14.42
C LEU A 91 -0.64 11.58 -12.97
N PHE A 92 0.23 11.21 -12.03
CA PHE A 92 0.01 11.43 -10.60
C PHE A 92 0.23 12.88 -10.17
N THR A 93 1.08 13.62 -10.87
CA THR A 93 1.48 14.99 -10.48
C THR A 93 0.60 16.09 -11.08
N VAL A 94 -0.40 15.73 -11.86
CA VAL A 94 -1.43 16.71 -12.29
C VAL A 94 -2.06 17.34 -11.03
N PRO A 95 -2.11 18.69 -10.92
CA PRO A 95 -2.66 19.36 -9.74
C PRO A 95 -4.10 18.98 -9.43
N ASN A 96 -4.47 19.00 -8.16
CA ASN A 96 -5.80 18.61 -7.66
C ASN A 96 -6.21 17.17 -7.99
N THR A 97 -5.26 16.27 -8.11
CA THR A 97 -5.51 14.84 -8.30
C THR A 97 -5.65 14.12 -6.97
N CYS A 98 -6.75 13.38 -6.78
CA CYS A 98 -6.88 12.36 -5.76
C CYS A 98 -6.56 11.00 -6.39
N VAL A 99 -5.45 10.40 -6.01
CA VAL A 99 -5.07 9.06 -6.48
C VAL A 99 -5.82 8.01 -5.67
N VAL A 100 -6.57 7.16 -6.35
CA VAL A 100 -7.47 6.16 -5.73
C VAL A 100 -7.18 4.78 -6.29
N GLY A 101 -7.32 3.79 -5.45
CA GLY A 101 -7.28 2.39 -5.84
C GLY A 101 -8.10 1.53 -4.87
N TYR A 102 -7.94 0.23 -4.99
CA TYR A 102 -8.53 -0.74 -4.10
C TYR A 102 -7.44 -1.47 -3.31
N ASN A 103 -7.36 -1.22 -2.00
CA ASN A 103 -6.25 -1.65 -1.13
C ASN A 103 -4.88 -1.01 -1.49
N ASN A 104 -4.91 0.11 -2.17
CA ASN A 104 -3.71 0.77 -2.71
C ASN A 104 -2.79 1.35 -1.64
N ILE A 105 -3.29 1.86 -0.53
CA ILE A 105 -2.44 2.46 0.52
C ILE A 105 -1.45 1.44 1.10
N ARG A 106 -1.83 0.17 1.14
CA ARG A 106 -0.98 -0.90 1.68
C ARG A 106 -0.08 -1.55 0.66
N PHE A 107 -0.41 -1.46 -0.63
CA PHE A 107 0.35 -2.14 -1.68
C PHE A 107 0.72 -1.21 -2.84
N ASP A 108 -0.22 -0.77 -3.67
CA ASP A 108 0.04 0.00 -4.90
C ASP A 108 0.80 1.31 -4.63
N ASP A 109 0.45 2.01 -3.57
CA ASP A 109 1.15 3.25 -3.18
C ASP A 109 2.61 2.97 -2.77
N GLU A 110 2.86 1.83 -2.14
CA GLU A 110 4.23 1.40 -1.82
C GLU A 110 5.00 0.98 -3.07
N VAL A 111 4.34 0.34 -4.04
CA VAL A 111 4.92 0.07 -5.37
C VAL A 111 5.31 1.38 -6.05
N THR A 112 4.40 2.35 -6.10
CA THR A 112 4.66 3.69 -6.67
C THR A 112 5.85 4.37 -6.01
N ARG A 113 5.91 4.37 -4.68
CA ARG A 113 7.00 4.98 -3.92
C ARG A 113 8.36 4.36 -4.25
N ASN A 114 8.41 3.03 -4.33
CA ASN A 114 9.65 2.32 -4.64
C ASN A 114 10.04 2.47 -6.12
N VAL A 115 9.09 2.47 -7.06
CA VAL A 115 9.35 2.77 -8.47
C VAL A 115 9.92 4.18 -8.63
N PHE A 116 9.34 5.18 -7.96
CA PHE A 116 9.84 6.55 -8.00
C PHE A 116 11.22 6.67 -7.36
N TYR A 117 11.43 6.06 -6.21
CA TYR A 117 12.72 6.03 -5.53
C TYR A 117 13.84 5.48 -6.43
N ARG A 118 13.60 4.34 -7.09
CA ARG A 118 14.61 3.74 -8.00
C ARG A 118 14.87 4.56 -9.26
N ASN A 119 13.93 5.43 -9.64
CA ASN A 119 13.96 6.19 -10.88
C ASN A 119 14.07 7.71 -10.67
N PHE A 120 14.56 8.14 -9.51
CA PHE A 120 14.92 9.52 -9.15
C PHE A 120 13.77 10.52 -9.04
N TYR A 121 12.52 10.06 -8.96
CA TYR A 121 11.38 10.90 -8.61
C TYR A 121 11.19 10.96 -7.09
N ASP A 122 10.62 12.06 -6.60
CA ASP A 122 10.23 12.14 -5.19
C ASP A 122 9.17 11.08 -4.88
N PRO A 123 9.43 10.17 -3.91
CA PRO A 123 8.52 9.06 -3.63
C PRO A 123 7.20 9.47 -2.98
N TYR A 124 7.09 10.68 -2.43
CA TYR A 124 5.98 11.09 -1.57
C TYR A 124 5.18 12.28 -2.10
N ALA A 125 5.83 13.18 -2.84
CA ALA A 125 5.27 14.47 -3.25
C ALA A 125 3.96 14.35 -4.04
N TRP A 126 3.80 13.31 -4.85
CA TRP A 126 2.62 13.05 -5.65
C TRP A 126 1.32 12.96 -4.83
N SER A 127 1.42 12.60 -3.56
CA SER A 127 0.26 12.36 -2.69
C SER A 127 -0.15 13.56 -1.83
N TRP A 128 0.57 14.70 -1.92
CA TRP A 128 0.27 15.88 -1.10
C TRP A 128 0.60 17.23 -1.73
N GLN A 129 1.58 17.32 -2.65
CA GLN A 129 1.89 18.58 -3.33
C GLN A 129 0.78 18.98 -4.30
N ASN A 130 0.71 20.26 -4.65
CA ASN A 130 -0.22 20.79 -5.63
C ASN A 130 -1.69 20.46 -5.36
N ARG A 131 -2.09 20.40 -4.07
CA ARG A 131 -3.43 20.00 -3.61
C ARG A 131 -3.79 18.55 -3.96
N ASN A 132 -2.80 17.72 -4.24
CA ASN A 132 -3.00 16.30 -4.47
C ASN A 132 -3.29 15.57 -3.15
N SER A 133 -3.90 14.43 -3.27
CA SER A 133 -4.24 13.55 -2.17
C SER A 133 -4.28 12.10 -2.65
N ARG A 134 -4.48 11.18 -1.72
CA ARG A 134 -4.70 9.77 -2.02
C ARG A 134 -5.88 9.24 -1.21
N TRP A 135 -6.47 8.14 -1.65
CA TRP A 135 -7.60 7.52 -0.98
C TRP A 135 -7.66 6.03 -1.31
N ASP A 136 -8.33 5.24 -0.49
CA ASP A 136 -8.41 3.79 -0.65
C ASP A 136 -9.86 3.33 -0.52
N LEU A 137 -10.40 2.77 -1.59
CA LEU A 137 -11.80 2.38 -1.62
C LEU A 137 -12.11 1.15 -0.75
N LEU A 138 -11.13 0.29 -0.45
CA LEU A 138 -11.34 -0.86 0.42
C LEU A 138 -11.81 -0.45 1.81
N ASP A 139 -11.14 0.53 2.43
CA ASP A 139 -11.53 1.00 3.76
C ASP A 139 -12.83 1.79 3.72
N ILE A 140 -13.17 2.40 2.58
CA ILE A 140 -14.47 3.04 2.36
C ILE A 140 -15.59 2.00 2.30
N MET A 141 -15.38 0.88 1.62
CA MET A 141 -16.33 -0.24 1.59
C MET A 141 -16.54 -0.83 2.99
N ARG A 142 -15.47 -1.05 3.74
CA ARG A 142 -15.54 -1.48 5.15
C ARG A 142 -16.31 -0.51 6.03
N ALA A 143 -16.07 0.80 5.86
CA ALA A 143 -16.78 1.84 6.60
C ALA A 143 -18.28 1.88 6.25
N CYS A 144 -18.61 1.73 4.98
CA CYS A 144 -20.00 1.68 4.53
C CYS A 144 -20.73 0.47 5.15
N TYR A 145 -20.14 -0.70 5.09
CA TYR A 145 -20.67 -1.91 5.75
C TYR A 145 -20.91 -1.71 7.24
N ALA A 146 -19.93 -1.15 7.94
CA ALA A 146 -20.00 -1.00 9.39
C ALA A 146 -20.99 0.08 9.84
N LEU A 147 -21.06 1.20 9.12
CA LEU A 147 -21.74 2.40 9.60
C LEU A 147 -23.08 2.66 8.90
N ARG A 148 -23.21 2.30 7.62
CA ARG A 148 -24.40 2.53 6.79
C ARG A 148 -24.49 1.46 5.69
N PRO A 149 -24.87 0.20 6.05
CA PRO A 149 -24.83 -0.91 5.11
C PRO A 149 -25.95 -0.92 4.07
N GLU A 150 -26.95 -0.07 4.24
CA GLU A 150 -28.16 -0.08 3.40
C GLU A 150 -27.85 0.39 1.97
N GLY A 151 -28.46 -0.26 0.98
CA GLY A 151 -28.36 0.06 -0.44
C GLY A 151 -27.20 -0.63 -1.18
N ILE A 152 -26.46 -1.48 -0.51
CA ILE A 152 -25.37 -2.29 -1.08
C ILE A 152 -25.59 -3.75 -0.68
N ASN A 153 -25.39 -4.67 -1.61
CA ASN A 153 -25.41 -6.11 -1.35
C ASN A 153 -24.03 -6.57 -0.89
N TRP A 154 -23.98 -7.14 0.31
CA TRP A 154 -22.74 -7.57 0.94
C TRP A 154 -22.56 -9.08 0.79
N PRO A 155 -21.52 -9.52 0.06
CA PRO A 155 -21.24 -10.95 -0.09
C PRO A 155 -20.60 -11.53 1.16
N GLU A 156 -20.80 -12.83 1.37
CA GLU A 156 -20.14 -13.60 2.42
C GLU A 156 -19.10 -14.55 1.81
N ASN A 157 -18.05 -14.82 2.57
CA ASN A 157 -17.07 -15.84 2.24
C ASN A 157 -17.54 -17.23 2.74
N GLU A 158 -16.71 -18.26 2.56
CA GLU A 158 -17.00 -19.62 2.97
C GLU A 158 -17.20 -19.79 4.49
N GLU A 159 -16.65 -18.86 5.28
CA GLU A 159 -16.78 -18.82 6.74
C GLU A 159 -18.04 -18.06 7.21
N GLY A 160 -18.87 -17.55 6.29
CA GLY A 160 -20.04 -16.74 6.62
C GLY A 160 -19.70 -15.30 7.06
N LEU A 161 -18.48 -14.85 6.81
CA LEU A 161 -18.04 -13.49 7.10
C LEU A 161 -18.13 -12.62 5.84
N THR A 162 -18.43 -11.33 6.02
CA THR A 162 -18.50 -10.39 4.89
C THR A 162 -17.17 -10.31 4.16
N SER A 163 -17.22 -10.55 2.85
CA SER A 163 -16.07 -10.44 1.98
C SER A 163 -15.97 -9.06 1.34
N PHE A 164 -14.80 -8.45 1.44
CA PHE A 164 -14.49 -7.17 0.80
C PHE A 164 -13.58 -7.33 -0.41
N ARG A 165 -13.47 -8.55 -0.96
CA ARG A 165 -12.79 -8.75 -2.24
C ARG A 165 -13.57 -8.06 -3.35
N LEU A 166 -12.86 -7.34 -4.22
CA LEU A 166 -13.48 -6.54 -5.28
C LEU A 166 -14.36 -7.39 -6.19
N GLU A 167 -13.89 -8.57 -6.60
CA GLU A 167 -14.62 -9.51 -7.43
C GLU A 167 -15.89 -10.10 -6.75
N HIS A 168 -15.88 -10.21 -5.43
CA HIS A 168 -17.07 -10.66 -4.69
C HIS A 168 -18.12 -9.54 -4.59
N LEU A 169 -17.65 -8.32 -4.29
CA LEU A 169 -18.52 -7.14 -4.21
C LEU A 169 -19.17 -6.79 -5.54
N THR A 170 -18.41 -6.79 -6.63
CA THR A 170 -18.93 -6.51 -7.96
C THR A 170 -19.98 -7.54 -8.37
N ARG A 171 -19.72 -8.83 -8.15
CA ARG A 171 -20.66 -9.91 -8.43
C ARG A 171 -21.97 -9.76 -7.63
N ALA A 172 -21.86 -9.50 -6.33
CA ALA A 172 -23.03 -9.34 -5.46
C ALA A 172 -23.91 -8.14 -5.83
N ASN A 173 -23.34 -7.13 -6.49
CA ASN A 173 -24.03 -5.91 -6.89
C ASN A 173 -24.32 -5.82 -8.39
N GLY A 174 -24.15 -6.92 -9.13
CA GLY A 174 -24.49 -6.98 -10.57
C GLY A 174 -23.58 -6.09 -11.44
N ILE A 175 -22.35 -5.84 -11.00
CA ILE A 175 -21.35 -5.08 -11.74
C ILE A 175 -20.49 -6.04 -12.54
N GLU A 176 -20.32 -5.75 -13.83
CA GLU A 176 -19.46 -6.55 -14.70
C GLU A 176 -17.99 -6.46 -14.28
N HIS A 177 -17.38 -7.60 -14.03
CA HIS A 177 -15.98 -7.72 -13.66
C HIS A 177 -15.46 -9.10 -14.13
N SER A 178 -15.36 -9.25 -15.46
CA SER A 178 -15.11 -10.56 -16.08
C SER A 178 -13.67 -11.04 -15.98
N ASN A 179 -12.71 -10.12 -15.84
CA ASN A 179 -11.27 -10.40 -15.82
C ASN A 179 -10.61 -9.86 -14.55
N ALA A 180 -10.97 -10.40 -13.38
CA ALA A 180 -10.26 -10.09 -12.14
C ALA A 180 -8.76 -10.38 -12.31
N HIS A 181 -7.91 -9.52 -11.75
CA HIS A 181 -6.45 -9.50 -11.93
C HIS A 181 -5.98 -9.10 -13.35
N ASP A 182 -6.83 -8.41 -14.09
CA ASP A 182 -6.41 -7.51 -15.16
C ASP A 182 -6.51 -6.08 -14.64
N ALA A 183 -5.40 -5.33 -14.63
CA ALA A 183 -5.35 -4.04 -13.97
C ALA A 183 -6.44 -3.07 -14.48
N MET A 184 -6.76 -3.06 -15.77
CA MET A 184 -7.81 -2.17 -16.30
C MET A 184 -9.22 -2.62 -15.88
N ALA A 185 -9.47 -3.94 -15.84
CA ALA A 185 -10.75 -4.47 -15.35
C ALA A 185 -10.97 -4.11 -13.88
N ASP A 186 -9.92 -4.19 -13.06
CA ASP A 186 -9.96 -3.82 -11.65
C ASP A 186 -10.16 -2.32 -11.44
N VAL A 187 -9.59 -1.47 -12.31
CA VAL A 187 -9.85 -0.01 -12.30
C VAL A 187 -11.32 0.30 -12.61
N TYR A 188 -11.90 -0.28 -13.65
CA TYR A 188 -13.33 -0.10 -13.96
C TYR A 188 -14.23 -0.58 -12.83
N ALA A 189 -13.93 -1.72 -12.24
CA ALA A 189 -14.66 -2.26 -11.11
C ALA A 189 -14.60 -1.33 -9.89
N THR A 190 -13.43 -0.75 -9.61
CA THR A 190 -13.22 0.20 -8.51
C THR A 190 -14.03 1.48 -8.72
N ILE A 191 -14.06 2.03 -9.94
CA ILE A 191 -14.91 3.19 -10.29
C ILE A 191 -16.39 2.87 -10.07
N ALA A 192 -16.84 1.69 -10.52
CA ALA A 192 -18.22 1.28 -10.37
C ALA A 192 -18.63 1.12 -8.89
N MET A 193 -17.75 0.58 -8.05
CA MET A 193 -17.97 0.48 -6.61
C MET A 193 -17.99 1.85 -5.95
N ALA A 194 -17.13 2.80 -6.36
CA ALA A 194 -17.14 4.16 -5.86
C ALA A 194 -18.46 4.88 -6.19
N LYS A 195 -18.97 4.73 -7.41
CA LYS A 195 -20.29 5.23 -7.82
C LYS A 195 -21.42 4.65 -6.97
N LEU A 196 -21.36 3.35 -6.70
CA LEU A 196 -22.36 2.65 -5.90
C LEU A 196 -22.42 3.21 -4.47
N VAL A 197 -21.26 3.37 -3.81
CA VAL A 197 -21.20 3.95 -2.46
C VAL A 197 -21.71 5.39 -2.44
N LYS A 198 -21.29 6.20 -3.39
CA LYS A 198 -21.74 7.60 -3.50
C LYS A 198 -23.27 7.70 -3.69
N ALA A 199 -23.85 6.82 -4.49
CA ALA A 199 -25.30 6.78 -4.73
C ALA A 199 -26.07 6.25 -3.52
N ALA A 200 -25.60 5.16 -2.89
CA ALA A 200 -26.27 4.52 -1.77
C ALA A 200 -26.17 5.34 -0.48
N GLN A 201 -25.01 5.92 -0.18
CA GLN A 201 -24.71 6.61 1.07
C GLN A 201 -23.96 7.93 0.84
N PRO A 202 -24.59 8.92 0.19
CA PRO A 202 -23.93 10.16 -0.24
C PRO A 202 -23.34 10.97 0.92
N ARG A 203 -24.00 11.01 2.08
CA ARG A 203 -23.52 11.76 3.25
C ARG A 203 -22.29 11.10 3.86
N LEU A 204 -22.29 9.77 3.97
CA LEU A 204 -21.14 9.03 4.47
C LEU A 204 -19.97 9.15 3.49
N PHE A 205 -20.23 9.02 2.20
CA PHE A 205 -19.24 9.21 1.15
C PHE A 205 -18.54 10.58 1.26
N GLU A 206 -19.30 11.66 1.34
CA GLU A 206 -18.78 13.02 1.47
C GLU A 206 -17.95 13.20 2.75
N TYR A 207 -18.42 12.65 3.87
CA TYR A 207 -17.70 12.67 5.14
C TYR A 207 -16.34 11.96 4.99
N LEU A 208 -16.32 10.73 4.46
CA LEU A 208 -15.11 9.93 4.30
C LEU A 208 -14.13 10.59 3.33
N LEU A 209 -14.62 11.12 2.21
CA LEU A 209 -13.81 11.85 1.24
C LEU A 209 -13.15 13.07 1.87
N SER A 210 -13.90 13.85 2.63
CA SER A 210 -13.37 15.05 3.28
C SER A 210 -12.36 14.72 4.38
N HIS A 211 -12.55 13.61 5.09
CA HIS A 211 -11.67 13.14 6.19
C HIS A 211 -10.51 12.26 5.72
N ARG A 212 -10.23 12.17 4.41
CA ARG A 212 -8.94 11.66 3.94
C ARG A 212 -7.78 12.60 4.30
N SER A 213 -8.10 13.85 4.60
CA SER A 213 -7.15 14.89 4.99
C SER A 213 -6.63 14.65 6.41
N LYS A 214 -5.29 14.58 6.56
CA LYS A 214 -4.63 14.55 7.86
C LYS A 214 -5.09 15.68 8.79
N GLN A 215 -5.25 16.88 8.25
CA GLN A 215 -5.65 18.06 9.04
C GLN A 215 -7.05 17.87 9.64
N LYS A 216 -8.00 17.36 8.85
CA LYS A 216 -9.34 17.07 9.35
C LYS A 216 -9.36 15.93 10.38
N LEU A 217 -8.56 14.87 10.15
CA LEU A 217 -8.44 13.77 11.11
C LEU A 217 -7.89 14.26 12.47
N MET A 218 -6.92 15.15 12.46
CA MET A 218 -6.38 15.74 13.69
C MET A 218 -7.44 16.45 14.53
N THR A 219 -8.45 17.05 13.91
CA THR A 219 -9.55 17.73 14.65
C THR A 219 -10.44 16.78 15.44
N LEU A 220 -10.43 15.49 15.10
CA LEU A 220 -11.20 14.45 15.82
C LEU A 220 -10.47 13.91 17.03
N ILE A 221 -9.14 14.03 17.06
CA ILE A 221 -8.28 13.36 18.04
C ILE A 221 -8.07 14.26 19.26
N ASP A 222 -8.65 13.87 20.39
CA ASP A 222 -8.49 14.53 21.69
C ASP A 222 -7.83 13.56 22.67
N VAL A 223 -6.49 13.61 22.71
CA VAL A 223 -5.67 12.78 23.59
C VAL A 223 -5.88 13.15 25.06
N PRO A 224 -5.91 14.45 25.48
CA PRO A 224 -6.10 14.80 26.89
C PRO A 224 -7.38 14.20 27.48
N GLN A 225 -8.48 14.23 26.77
CA GLN A 225 -9.77 13.71 27.27
C GLN A 225 -10.02 12.24 26.88
N MET A 226 -9.12 11.61 26.16
CA MET A 226 -9.34 10.25 25.60
C MET A 226 -10.71 10.16 24.90
N LYS A 227 -11.04 11.13 24.05
CA LYS A 227 -12.35 11.16 23.39
C LYS A 227 -12.53 9.94 22.50
N PRO A 228 -13.56 9.11 22.72
CA PRO A 228 -13.74 7.89 21.94
C PRO A 228 -14.13 8.21 20.51
N LEU A 229 -13.60 7.42 19.59
CA LEU A 229 -13.88 7.46 18.15
C LEU A 229 -14.28 6.06 17.67
N VAL A 230 -15.04 5.98 16.58
CA VAL A 230 -15.14 4.75 15.81
C VAL A 230 -14.01 4.69 14.80
N HIS A 231 -13.37 3.54 14.71
CA HIS A 231 -12.28 3.27 13.77
C HIS A 231 -12.56 2.02 12.96
N ILE A 232 -12.33 2.12 11.65
CA ILE A 232 -12.45 1.03 10.70
C ILE A 232 -11.06 0.58 10.27
N SER A 233 -10.74 -0.69 10.48
CA SER A 233 -9.46 -1.27 10.10
C SER A 233 -9.54 -2.77 10.00
N GLY A 234 -8.90 -3.34 8.95
CA GLY A 234 -8.78 -4.79 8.80
C GLY A 234 -8.13 -5.49 10.00
N MET A 235 -7.37 -4.79 10.82
CA MET A 235 -6.73 -5.34 12.02
C MET A 235 -7.73 -5.77 13.11
N PHE A 236 -8.96 -5.23 13.10
CA PHE A 236 -9.99 -5.66 14.05
C PHE A 236 -10.66 -6.98 13.69
N GLY A 237 -10.42 -7.46 12.47
CA GLY A 237 -10.97 -8.73 11.98
C GLY A 237 -12.38 -8.62 11.39
N ALA A 238 -12.65 -9.47 10.42
CA ALA A 238 -13.93 -9.52 9.71
C ALA A 238 -15.09 -9.94 10.63
N TRP A 239 -14.82 -10.71 11.67
CA TRP A 239 -15.81 -11.21 12.62
C TRP A 239 -16.57 -10.10 13.39
N ARG A 240 -16.00 -8.89 13.47
CA ARG A 240 -16.70 -7.69 13.99
C ARG A 240 -16.74 -6.54 12.97
N GLY A 241 -16.80 -6.90 11.68
CA GLY A 241 -16.92 -5.94 10.59
C GLY A 241 -15.75 -4.97 10.47
N ASN A 242 -14.55 -5.40 10.85
CA ASN A 242 -13.33 -4.55 10.83
C ASN A 242 -13.47 -3.24 11.61
N THR A 243 -14.25 -3.23 12.67
CA THR A 243 -14.68 -2.02 13.39
C THR A 243 -14.46 -2.13 14.87
N SER A 244 -14.10 -1.02 15.51
CA SER A 244 -14.14 -0.88 16.96
C SER A 244 -14.33 0.58 17.38
N TRP A 245 -14.77 0.77 18.61
CA TRP A 245 -14.53 2.03 19.33
C TRP A 245 -13.10 2.05 19.86
N VAL A 246 -12.42 3.15 19.64
CA VAL A 246 -11.05 3.39 20.09
C VAL A 246 -10.97 4.67 20.90
N ALA A 247 -9.95 4.78 21.74
CA ALA A 247 -9.63 6.04 22.40
C ALA A 247 -8.14 6.37 22.23
N PRO A 248 -7.79 7.64 21.94
CA PRO A 248 -6.41 8.06 21.82
C PRO A 248 -5.77 8.14 23.22
N LEU A 249 -4.69 7.40 23.44
CA LEU A 249 -3.94 7.39 24.69
C LEU A 249 -2.80 8.41 24.67
N ALA A 250 -2.02 8.43 23.61
CA ALA A 250 -0.87 9.30 23.46
C ALA A 250 -0.47 9.41 21.97
N TRP A 251 0.30 10.45 21.64
CA TRP A 251 1.03 10.51 20.39
C TRP A 251 2.27 9.61 20.46
N HIS A 252 2.65 9.04 19.33
CA HIS A 252 3.90 8.28 19.23
C HIS A 252 5.11 9.20 19.51
N PRO A 253 6.09 8.77 20.31
CA PRO A 253 7.20 9.64 20.73
C PRO A 253 8.04 10.17 19.56
N ASP A 254 8.24 9.36 18.52
CA ASP A 254 9.14 9.70 17.41
C ASP A 254 8.41 9.94 16.07
N ASN A 255 7.20 9.43 15.90
CA ASN A 255 6.43 9.55 14.68
C ASN A 255 5.23 10.49 14.83
N ARG A 256 5.38 11.73 14.37
CA ARG A 256 4.34 12.78 14.45
C ARG A 256 3.04 12.44 13.69
N ASN A 257 3.05 11.41 12.85
CA ASN A 257 1.88 10.96 12.11
C ASN A 257 1.14 9.81 12.78
N ALA A 258 1.66 9.28 13.89
CA ALA A 258 1.07 8.14 14.56
C ALA A 258 0.49 8.52 15.93
N VAL A 259 -0.71 8.06 16.18
CA VAL A 259 -1.37 8.15 17.50
C VAL A 259 -1.57 6.74 18.05
N ILE A 260 -1.24 6.58 19.33
CA ILE A 260 -1.41 5.32 20.05
C ILE A 260 -2.85 5.27 20.55
N MET A 261 -3.63 4.33 20.04
CA MET A 261 -5.03 4.15 20.40
C MET A 261 -5.26 2.80 21.07
N VAL A 262 -6.19 2.78 22.02
CA VAL A 262 -6.68 1.55 22.62
C VAL A 262 -7.95 1.09 21.94
N ASP A 263 -8.06 -0.22 21.69
CA ASP A 263 -9.31 -0.88 21.28
C ASP A 263 -10.19 -1.07 22.52
N LEU A 264 -11.23 -0.25 22.63
CA LEU A 264 -12.12 -0.27 23.80
C LEU A 264 -13.01 -1.52 23.89
N ALA A 265 -13.16 -2.27 22.80
CA ALA A 265 -13.88 -3.53 22.80
C ALA A 265 -13.01 -4.73 23.23
N GLY A 266 -11.70 -4.53 23.39
CA GLY A 266 -10.76 -5.54 23.83
C GLY A 266 -10.67 -5.66 25.37
N ASP A 267 -9.85 -6.61 25.80
CA ASP A 267 -9.49 -6.77 27.20
C ASP A 267 -8.36 -5.81 27.55
N ILE A 268 -8.63 -4.83 28.42
CA ILE A 268 -7.67 -3.82 28.83
C ILE A 268 -6.83 -4.24 30.06
N SER A 269 -7.06 -5.41 30.64
CA SER A 269 -6.33 -5.88 31.83
C SER A 269 -4.82 -5.90 31.64
N PRO A 270 -4.25 -6.26 30.47
CA PRO A 270 -2.80 -6.19 30.27
C PRO A 270 -2.22 -4.77 30.48
N LEU A 271 -2.96 -3.73 30.09
CA LEU A 271 -2.51 -2.34 30.25
C LEU A 271 -2.45 -1.90 31.71
N LEU A 272 -3.24 -2.51 32.57
CA LEU A 272 -3.31 -2.21 34.00
C LEU A 272 -2.27 -3.01 34.79
N GLU A 273 -2.07 -4.28 34.43
CA GLU A 273 -1.35 -5.27 35.21
C GLU A 273 0.12 -5.45 34.80
N LEU A 274 0.46 -5.23 33.53
CA LEU A 274 1.77 -5.52 33.00
C LEU A 274 2.65 -4.26 32.92
N ASP A 275 3.96 -4.47 32.99
CA ASP A 275 4.95 -3.43 32.71
C ASP A 275 5.16 -3.22 31.21
N SER A 276 5.89 -2.18 30.85
CA SER A 276 6.10 -1.77 29.46
C SER A 276 6.86 -2.81 28.65
N ASP A 277 7.81 -3.53 29.25
CA ASP A 277 8.64 -4.52 28.54
C ASP A 277 7.81 -5.75 28.21
N THR A 278 7.02 -6.25 29.17
CA THR A 278 6.10 -7.37 28.95
C THR A 278 5.00 -7.00 27.95
N LEU A 279 4.49 -5.77 28.00
CA LEU A 279 3.52 -5.28 27.01
C LEU A 279 4.12 -5.23 25.60
N ARG A 280 5.37 -4.77 25.45
CA ARG A 280 6.07 -4.73 24.17
C ARG A 280 6.24 -6.13 23.61
N GLU A 281 6.78 -7.06 24.39
CA GLU A 281 6.95 -8.45 23.99
C GLU A 281 5.62 -9.06 23.51
N ARG A 282 4.56 -8.89 24.31
CA ARG A 282 3.24 -9.43 24.02
C ARG A 282 2.59 -8.79 22.79
N LEU A 283 2.77 -7.50 22.57
CA LEU A 283 2.24 -6.78 21.41
C LEU A 283 2.80 -7.32 20.08
N TYR A 284 4.08 -7.72 20.07
CA TYR A 284 4.76 -8.25 18.90
C TYR A 284 4.73 -9.78 18.81
N THR A 285 4.14 -10.45 19.79
CA THR A 285 3.95 -11.90 19.76
C THR A 285 2.73 -12.25 18.90
N SER A 286 2.87 -13.24 18.03
CA SER A 286 1.78 -13.69 17.17
C SER A 286 0.62 -14.27 17.99
N LYS A 287 -0.60 -14.19 17.47
CA LYS A 287 -1.80 -14.71 18.14
C LYS A 287 -1.68 -16.21 18.48
N ASN A 288 -1.05 -16.98 17.61
CA ASN A 288 -0.87 -18.41 17.84
C ASN A 288 0.11 -18.70 18.99
N GLU A 289 1.14 -17.87 19.14
CA GLU A 289 2.13 -18.00 20.22
C GLU A 289 1.61 -17.45 21.54
N LEU A 290 0.70 -16.49 21.53
CA LEU A 290 0.04 -15.97 22.74
C LEU A 290 -0.84 -17.03 23.43
N GLY A 291 -1.41 -17.96 22.66
CA GLY A 291 -2.34 -18.95 23.19
C GLY A 291 -3.56 -18.31 23.87
N ASP A 292 -3.77 -18.62 25.15
CA ASP A 292 -4.89 -18.09 25.95
C ASP A 292 -4.61 -16.73 26.61
N LEU A 293 -3.39 -16.19 26.43
CA LEU A 293 -3.06 -14.88 27.00
C LEU A 293 -3.79 -13.75 26.25
N PRO A 294 -4.37 -12.77 26.96
CA PRO A 294 -5.03 -11.65 26.32
C PRO A 294 -4.02 -10.82 25.53
N ALA A 295 -4.38 -10.50 24.29
CA ALA A 295 -3.60 -9.61 23.44
C ALA A 295 -3.59 -8.19 24.01
N VAL A 296 -2.52 -7.44 23.76
CA VAL A 296 -2.44 -6.04 24.12
C VAL A 296 -3.37 -5.23 23.21
N PRO A 297 -4.42 -4.57 23.72
CA PRO A 297 -5.43 -3.90 22.90
C PRO A 297 -4.98 -2.51 22.44
N VAL A 298 -3.76 -2.39 21.94
CA VAL A 298 -3.15 -1.12 21.52
C VAL A 298 -2.81 -1.20 20.04
N LYS A 299 -3.06 -0.10 19.35
CA LYS A 299 -2.86 0.03 17.91
C LYS A 299 -2.30 1.41 17.58
N LEU A 300 -1.34 1.46 16.65
CA LEU A 300 -0.93 2.72 16.00
C LEU A 300 -1.90 3.06 14.87
N VAL A 301 -2.41 4.29 14.90
CA VAL A 301 -3.20 4.85 13.82
C VAL A 301 -2.38 5.95 13.13
N HIS A 302 -2.05 5.74 11.88
CA HIS A 302 -1.26 6.66 11.07
C HIS A 302 -2.17 7.64 10.32
N ILE A 303 -2.25 8.88 10.78
CA ILE A 303 -3.16 9.89 10.23
C ILE A 303 -2.82 10.35 8.80
N ASN A 304 -1.64 10.01 8.31
CA ASN A 304 -1.21 10.24 6.93
C ASN A 304 -1.46 9.06 5.98
N LYS A 305 -2.14 8.02 6.47
CA LYS A 305 -2.52 6.82 5.68
C LYS A 305 -4.04 6.71 5.47
N CYS A 306 -4.74 7.83 5.43
CA CYS A 306 -6.20 7.90 5.24
C CYS A 306 -6.99 6.96 6.17
N PRO A 307 -6.70 6.88 7.47
CA PRO A 307 -7.47 6.02 8.36
C PRO A 307 -8.92 6.50 8.44
N VAL A 308 -9.86 5.56 8.53
CA VAL A 308 -11.25 5.89 8.77
C VAL A 308 -11.47 6.09 10.24
N LEU A 309 -11.73 7.32 10.62
CA LEU A 309 -12.08 7.75 11.97
C LEU A 309 -13.34 8.62 11.92
N ALA A 310 -14.24 8.41 12.88
CA ALA A 310 -15.42 9.24 13.07
C ALA A 310 -15.76 9.34 14.56
N GLN A 311 -16.63 10.28 14.91
CA GLN A 311 -17.14 10.35 16.28
C GLN A 311 -17.84 9.05 16.68
N ALA A 312 -17.70 8.66 17.94
CA ALA A 312 -18.21 7.38 18.43
C ALA A 312 -19.71 7.14 18.13
N ASN A 313 -20.53 8.19 18.18
CA ASN A 313 -21.96 8.14 17.89
C ASN A 313 -22.30 7.92 16.40
N THR A 314 -21.32 7.96 15.50
CA THR A 314 -21.51 7.58 14.09
C THR A 314 -21.84 6.12 13.94
N LEU A 315 -21.36 5.27 14.85
CA LEU A 315 -21.75 3.87 14.96
C LEU A 315 -23.10 3.80 15.68
N ARG A 316 -24.16 3.51 14.93
CA ARG A 316 -25.53 3.39 15.46
C ARG A 316 -25.64 2.19 16.43
N PRO A 317 -26.54 2.24 17.43
CA PRO A 317 -26.76 1.12 18.34
C PRO A 317 -27.00 -0.23 17.63
N GLU A 318 -27.88 -0.24 16.65
CA GLU A 318 -28.21 -1.42 15.86
C GLU A 318 -27.02 -1.98 15.08
N ASP A 319 -26.13 -1.11 14.59
CA ASP A 319 -24.92 -1.55 13.89
C ASP A 319 -23.87 -2.08 14.87
N ALA A 320 -23.72 -1.46 16.03
CA ALA A 320 -22.86 -1.99 17.08
C ALA A 320 -23.28 -3.40 17.50
N ASP A 321 -24.60 -3.60 17.70
CA ASP A 321 -25.15 -4.91 18.05
C ASP A 321 -24.93 -5.93 16.92
N ARG A 322 -25.18 -5.55 15.68
CA ARG A 322 -24.94 -6.38 14.49
C ARG A 322 -23.47 -6.82 14.35
N LEU A 323 -22.55 -5.92 14.69
CA LEU A 323 -21.10 -6.15 14.64
C LEU A 323 -20.54 -6.81 15.90
N GLY A 324 -21.37 -7.11 16.89
CA GLY A 324 -20.94 -7.73 18.16
C GLY A 324 -20.11 -6.81 19.04
N ILE A 325 -20.25 -5.48 18.90
CA ILE A 325 -19.56 -4.49 19.73
C ILE A 325 -20.42 -4.11 20.93
N ASN A 326 -19.99 -4.52 22.12
CA ASN A 326 -20.66 -4.17 23.37
C ASN A 326 -20.26 -2.74 23.77
N ARG A 327 -21.15 -1.79 23.51
CA ARG A 327 -20.90 -0.37 23.79
C ARG A 327 -20.72 -0.06 25.28
N GLN A 328 -21.47 -0.76 26.16
CA GLN A 328 -21.32 -0.55 27.60
C GLN A 328 -19.95 -0.99 28.09
N HIS A 329 -19.48 -2.16 27.62
CA HIS A 329 -18.11 -2.62 27.91
C HIS A 329 -17.05 -1.62 27.45
N CYS A 330 -17.21 -1.03 26.26
CA CYS A 330 -16.30 0.02 25.77
C CYS A 330 -16.30 1.26 26.68
N LEU A 331 -17.47 1.69 27.16
CA LEU A 331 -17.58 2.84 28.08
C LEU A 331 -16.99 2.53 29.44
N ASP A 332 -17.18 1.33 29.96
CA ASP A 332 -16.60 0.89 31.23
C ASP A 332 -15.05 0.87 31.13
N ASN A 333 -14.50 0.31 30.03
CA ASN A 333 -13.07 0.34 29.77
C ASN A 333 -12.53 1.77 29.66
N LEU A 334 -13.24 2.67 28.98
CA LEU A 334 -12.85 4.07 28.84
C LEU A 334 -12.78 4.77 30.22
N LYS A 335 -13.77 4.50 31.08
CA LYS A 335 -13.78 5.04 32.43
C LYS A 335 -12.59 4.57 33.26
N VAL A 336 -12.28 3.26 33.22
CA VAL A 336 -11.13 2.67 33.90
C VAL A 336 -9.82 3.28 33.41
N LEU A 337 -9.66 3.46 32.08
CA LEU A 337 -8.46 4.08 31.53
C LEU A 337 -8.30 5.55 31.95
N ARG A 338 -9.37 6.31 32.02
CA ARG A 338 -9.34 7.70 32.51
C ARG A 338 -8.97 7.81 33.99
N GLU A 339 -9.33 6.82 34.78
CA GLU A 339 -8.99 6.72 36.19
C GLU A 339 -7.55 6.21 36.43
N ASN A 340 -6.88 5.68 35.38
CA ASN A 340 -5.53 5.13 35.44
C ASN A 340 -4.58 5.81 34.43
N PRO A 341 -4.25 7.10 34.65
CA PRO A 341 -3.45 7.88 33.68
C PRO A 341 -2.04 7.36 33.46
N GLN A 342 -1.48 6.54 34.36
CA GLN A 342 -0.18 5.89 34.21
C GLN A 342 -0.11 4.93 33.01
N VAL A 343 -1.25 4.46 32.51
CA VAL A 343 -1.30 3.63 31.30
C VAL A 343 -0.70 4.38 30.08
N ARG A 344 -0.86 5.71 30.02
CA ARG A 344 -0.29 6.52 28.94
C ARG A 344 1.22 6.43 28.87
N GLU A 345 1.89 6.52 30.01
CA GLU A 345 3.36 6.42 30.09
C GLU A 345 3.83 5.04 29.66
N LYS A 346 3.12 3.98 30.08
CA LYS A 346 3.43 2.60 29.67
C LYS A 346 3.34 2.40 28.16
N VAL A 347 2.27 2.88 27.51
CA VAL A 347 2.10 2.71 26.07
C VAL A 347 3.08 3.55 25.26
N VAL A 348 3.45 4.74 25.75
CA VAL A 348 4.53 5.51 25.14
C VAL A 348 5.86 4.76 25.21
N ALA A 349 6.18 4.16 26.37
CA ALA A 349 7.40 3.39 26.56
C ALA A 349 7.50 2.16 25.64
N ILE A 350 6.36 1.52 25.31
CA ILE A 350 6.33 0.40 24.33
C ILE A 350 6.98 0.81 23.00
N PHE A 351 6.74 2.04 22.54
CA PHE A 351 7.17 2.52 21.24
C PHE A 351 8.44 3.39 21.27
N ALA A 352 8.86 3.87 22.43
CA ALA A 352 10.04 4.73 22.60
C ALA A 352 11.37 3.96 22.41
N GLU A 353 11.38 2.66 22.69
CA GLU A 353 12.53 1.77 22.61
C GLU A 353 12.36 0.76 21.47
N ALA A 354 11.93 1.24 20.31
CA ALA A 354 11.89 0.38 19.12
C ALA A 354 13.29 -0.18 18.83
N GLU A 355 13.36 -1.46 18.47
CA GLU A 355 14.62 -2.05 18.03
C GLU A 355 15.23 -1.21 16.89
N PRO A 356 16.55 -1.01 16.87
CA PRO A 356 17.20 -0.27 15.81
C PRO A 356 16.83 -0.89 14.46
N PHE A 357 16.34 -0.05 13.55
CA PHE A 357 16.11 -0.48 12.16
C PHE A 357 17.42 -0.97 11.56
N VAL A 358 17.47 -2.25 11.16
CA VAL A 358 18.62 -2.80 10.44
C VAL A 358 18.42 -2.51 8.96
N PRO A 359 19.24 -1.63 8.36
CA PRO A 359 19.12 -1.32 6.94
C PRO A 359 19.34 -2.56 6.09
N SER A 360 18.52 -2.75 5.04
CA SER A 360 18.79 -3.75 4.02
C SER A 360 20.11 -3.45 3.31
N GLU A 361 20.88 -4.48 2.95
CA GLU A 361 22.06 -4.31 2.11
C GLU A 361 21.69 -3.97 0.66
N ASN A 362 20.50 -4.35 0.23
CA ASN A 362 19.98 -4.04 -1.10
C ASN A 362 19.48 -2.60 -1.15
N VAL A 363 20.13 -1.77 -1.98
CA VAL A 363 19.78 -0.35 -2.11
C VAL A 363 18.33 -0.13 -2.56
N ASP A 364 17.75 -1.03 -3.31
CA ASP A 364 16.35 -0.96 -3.76
C ASP A 364 15.36 -1.01 -2.58
N ALA A 365 15.74 -1.61 -1.46
CA ALA A 365 14.94 -1.70 -0.24
C ALA A 365 15.25 -0.60 0.79
N GLN A 366 16.03 0.42 0.43
CA GLN A 366 16.49 1.46 1.36
C GLN A 366 15.69 2.77 1.28
N LEU A 367 14.51 2.75 0.67
CA LEU A 367 13.63 3.93 0.58
C LEU A 367 13.45 4.61 1.94
N TYR A 368 13.19 3.83 2.99
CA TYR A 368 12.87 4.34 4.32
C TYR A 368 14.08 4.54 5.24
N ASN A 369 15.30 4.44 4.72
CA ASN A 369 16.52 4.69 5.50
C ASN A 369 16.78 6.19 5.76
N GLY A 370 15.96 7.08 5.22
CA GLY A 370 16.02 8.52 5.42
C GLY A 370 15.61 9.30 4.17
N PHE A 371 15.34 10.58 4.36
CA PHE A 371 15.02 11.50 3.28
C PHE A 371 16.29 12.01 2.60
N PHE A 372 16.22 12.21 1.29
CA PHE A 372 17.29 12.88 0.56
C PHE A 372 17.32 14.38 0.87
N SER A 373 18.52 14.96 0.88
CA SER A 373 18.71 16.40 1.04
C SER A 373 18.15 17.18 -0.18
N ASP A 374 17.93 18.49 -0.01
CA ASP A 374 17.51 19.35 -1.13
C ASP A 374 18.56 19.37 -2.24
N ALA A 375 19.84 19.34 -1.88
CA ALA A 375 20.95 19.28 -2.84
C ALA A 375 20.92 17.97 -3.65
N ASP A 376 20.69 16.83 -2.96
CA ASP A 376 20.57 15.54 -3.63
C ASP A 376 19.34 15.50 -4.55
N ARG A 377 18.20 16.03 -4.09
CA ARG A 377 16.99 16.12 -4.94
C ARG A 377 17.22 16.98 -6.19
N ALA A 378 17.92 18.09 -6.05
CA ALA A 378 18.29 18.91 -7.21
C ALA A 378 19.20 18.17 -8.19
N ALA A 379 20.18 17.42 -7.68
CA ALA A 379 21.04 16.57 -8.50
C ALA A 379 20.29 15.43 -9.18
N MET A 380 19.34 14.80 -8.49
CA MET A 380 18.44 13.77 -9.07
C MET A 380 17.60 14.35 -10.23
N ASN A 381 17.09 15.58 -10.09
CA ASN A 381 16.39 16.27 -11.19
C ASN A 381 17.28 16.49 -12.41
N ILE A 382 18.56 16.77 -12.23
CA ILE A 382 19.52 16.90 -13.34
C ILE A 382 19.65 15.55 -14.06
N VAL A 383 19.71 14.44 -13.34
CA VAL A 383 19.72 13.09 -13.93
C VAL A 383 18.49 12.86 -14.80
N LEU A 384 17.30 13.19 -14.30
CA LEU A 384 16.04 13.03 -15.04
C LEU A 384 15.96 13.89 -16.32
N GLN A 385 16.60 15.06 -16.31
CA GLN A 385 16.63 15.96 -17.47
C GLN A 385 17.74 15.63 -18.47
N THR A 386 18.65 14.73 -18.13
CA THR A 386 19.78 14.35 -18.95
C THR A 386 19.39 13.20 -19.89
N GLU A 387 19.72 13.36 -21.18
CA GLU A 387 19.54 12.25 -22.10
C GLU A 387 20.41 11.04 -21.68
N PRO A 388 19.89 9.82 -21.74
CA PRO A 388 20.58 8.61 -21.25
C PRO A 388 22.03 8.47 -21.76
N ARG A 389 22.28 8.75 -23.02
CA ARG A 389 23.64 8.70 -23.63
C ARG A 389 24.65 9.65 -22.97
N ASN A 390 24.19 10.70 -22.32
CA ASN A 390 25.02 11.72 -21.66
C ASN A 390 25.19 11.44 -20.16
N LEU A 391 24.47 10.47 -19.58
CA LEU A 391 24.57 10.12 -18.17
C LEU A 391 26.01 9.78 -17.72
N PRO A 392 26.81 9.02 -18.50
CA PRO A 392 28.19 8.72 -18.12
C PRO A 392 29.09 9.94 -17.96
N ALA A 393 28.77 11.03 -18.65
CA ALA A 393 29.56 12.27 -18.64
C ALA A 393 29.11 13.28 -17.57
N LEU A 394 28.07 12.96 -16.80
CA LEU A 394 27.61 13.83 -15.71
C LEU A 394 28.63 13.90 -14.59
N ASP A 395 29.09 15.12 -14.30
CA ASP A 395 29.92 15.42 -13.14
C ASP A 395 29.04 15.92 -11.99
N ILE A 396 28.39 14.98 -11.30
CA ILE A 396 27.49 15.24 -10.17
C ILE A 396 27.98 14.47 -8.95
N THR A 397 28.05 15.17 -7.82
CA THR A 397 28.34 14.56 -6.52
C THR A 397 27.06 14.47 -5.71
N PHE A 398 26.80 13.31 -5.15
CA PHE A 398 25.69 13.07 -4.23
C PHE A 398 26.21 12.96 -2.79
N ALA A 399 25.51 13.59 -1.86
CA ALA A 399 25.81 13.45 -0.44
C ALA A 399 25.39 12.09 0.11
N ASP A 400 24.25 11.57 -0.37
CA ASP A 400 23.72 10.28 0.02
C ASP A 400 24.28 9.15 -0.87
N LYS A 401 24.99 8.22 -0.23
CA LYS A 401 25.63 7.08 -0.94
C LYS A 401 24.66 6.13 -1.63
N ARG A 402 23.37 6.13 -1.23
CA ARG A 402 22.36 5.32 -1.90
C ARG A 402 22.21 5.74 -3.36
N ILE A 403 22.31 7.03 -3.64
CA ILE A 403 22.06 7.59 -4.98
C ILE A 403 23.11 7.11 -5.99
N GLU A 404 24.37 6.98 -5.58
CA GLU A 404 25.43 6.45 -6.47
C GLU A 404 25.11 4.99 -6.88
N LYS A 405 24.67 4.15 -5.93
CA LYS A 405 24.26 2.78 -6.22
C LYS A 405 23.01 2.72 -7.08
N LEU A 406 22.02 3.54 -6.77
CA LEU A 406 20.79 3.65 -7.57
C LEU A 406 21.10 4.12 -9.00
N MET A 407 22.03 5.07 -9.17
CA MET A 407 22.43 5.58 -10.48
C MET A 407 23.06 4.49 -11.35
N PHE A 408 23.93 3.68 -10.79
CA PHE A 408 24.52 2.56 -11.49
C PHE A 408 23.46 1.53 -11.91
N ASN A 409 22.58 1.14 -10.99
CA ASN A 409 21.48 0.21 -11.27
C ASN A 409 20.50 0.79 -12.30
N TYR A 410 20.19 2.07 -12.21
CA TYR A 410 19.31 2.76 -13.14
C TYR A 410 19.85 2.71 -14.59
N ARG A 411 21.13 3.01 -14.77
CA ARG A 411 21.80 2.92 -16.08
C ARG A 411 21.85 1.47 -16.60
N ALA A 412 22.26 0.55 -15.75
CA ALA A 412 22.42 -0.85 -16.12
C ALA A 412 21.07 -1.50 -16.51
N ARG A 413 20.01 -1.22 -15.75
CA ARG A 413 18.67 -1.77 -16.01
C ARG A 413 17.96 -1.14 -17.19
N ASN A 414 18.04 0.19 -17.32
CA ASN A 414 17.26 0.92 -18.30
C ASN A 414 18.04 1.28 -19.58
N TYR A 415 19.34 1.49 -19.45
CA TYR A 415 20.21 2.02 -20.52
C TYR A 415 21.56 1.27 -20.55
N PRO A 416 21.55 -0.07 -20.71
CA PRO A 416 22.79 -0.87 -20.65
C PRO A 416 23.86 -0.44 -21.64
N GLY A 417 23.47 0.12 -22.79
CA GLY A 417 24.40 0.66 -23.78
C GLY A 417 25.20 1.88 -23.31
N THR A 418 24.91 2.46 -22.14
CA THR A 418 25.66 3.55 -21.53
C THR A 418 26.79 3.07 -20.62
N LEU A 419 26.91 1.77 -20.37
CA LEU A 419 27.95 1.19 -19.52
C LEU A 419 29.23 0.97 -20.33
N ASP A 420 30.38 1.35 -19.75
CA ASP A 420 31.68 0.96 -20.28
C ASP A 420 32.01 -0.52 -19.94
N GLU A 421 33.13 -1.04 -20.43
CA GLU A 421 33.51 -2.45 -20.24
C GLU A 421 33.65 -2.83 -18.76
N THR A 422 34.20 -1.98 -17.93
CA THR A 422 34.36 -2.18 -16.47
C THR A 422 32.99 -2.22 -15.79
N GLU A 423 32.12 -1.30 -16.14
CA GLU A 423 30.75 -1.23 -15.63
C GLU A 423 29.92 -2.43 -16.06
N GLN A 424 30.09 -2.91 -17.30
CA GLN A 424 29.44 -4.14 -17.79
C GLN A 424 29.89 -5.35 -16.97
N GLU A 425 31.17 -5.50 -16.70
CA GLU A 425 31.67 -6.60 -15.88
C GLU A 425 31.17 -6.52 -14.44
N ARG A 426 31.13 -5.32 -13.86
CA ARG A 426 30.54 -5.09 -12.55
C ARG A 426 29.04 -5.46 -12.50
N TRP A 427 28.30 -5.18 -13.58
CA TRP A 427 26.89 -5.55 -13.69
C TRP A 427 26.72 -7.07 -13.81
N LEU A 428 27.53 -7.74 -14.59
CA LEU A 428 27.55 -9.20 -14.67
C LEU A 428 27.86 -9.84 -13.31
N GLN A 429 28.78 -9.27 -12.55
CA GLN A 429 29.08 -9.76 -11.20
C GLN A 429 27.89 -9.52 -10.26
N HIS A 430 27.20 -8.38 -10.35
CA HIS A 430 25.97 -8.13 -9.61
C HIS A 430 24.90 -9.19 -9.92
N ARG A 431 24.67 -9.51 -11.19
CA ARG A 431 23.72 -10.54 -11.59
C ARG A 431 24.09 -11.92 -11.05
N ARG A 432 25.36 -12.29 -11.07
CA ARG A 432 25.85 -13.56 -10.45
C ARG A 432 25.58 -13.59 -8.95
N ASN A 433 25.67 -12.46 -8.28
CA ASN A 433 25.38 -12.37 -6.85
C ASN A 433 23.86 -12.45 -6.56
N VAL A 434 23.02 -11.99 -7.46
CA VAL A 434 21.57 -12.14 -7.38
C VAL A 434 21.14 -13.57 -7.71
N PHE A 435 21.65 -14.13 -8.81
CA PHE A 435 21.30 -15.46 -9.30
C PHE A 435 22.29 -16.51 -8.80
N THR A 436 22.37 -16.65 -7.48
CA THR A 436 23.22 -17.69 -6.88
C THR A 436 22.71 -19.10 -7.22
N PRO A 437 23.57 -20.12 -7.25
CA PRO A 437 23.14 -21.51 -7.48
C PRO A 437 22.04 -21.96 -6.53
N GLU A 438 22.10 -21.51 -5.27
CA GLU A 438 21.09 -21.82 -4.25
C GLU A 438 19.73 -21.16 -4.60
N TYR A 439 19.73 -19.87 -4.95
CA TYR A 439 18.53 -19.16 -5.38
C TYR A 439 17.87 -19.84 -6.59
N LEU A 440 18.67 -20.17 -7.62
CA LEU A 440 18.17 -20.81 -8.84
C LEU A 440 17.63 -22.22 -8.56
N HIS A 441 18.25 -22.95 -7.67
CA HIS A 441 17.77 -24.27 -7.26
C HIS A 441 16.40 -24.18 -6.58
N HIS A 442 16.22 -23.26 -5.63
CA HIS A 442 14.92 -23.02 -4.99
C HIS A 442 13.85 -22.56 -6.00
N TYR A 443 14.22 -21.67 -6.91
CA TYR A 443 13.31 -21.20 -7.97
C TYR A 443 12.84 -22.35 -8.87
N ALA A 444 13.75 -23.21 -9.28
CA ALA A 444 13.42 -24.40 -10.09
C ALA A 444 12.52 -25.38 -9.32
N GLN A 445 12.80 -25.61 -8.03
CA GLN A 445 11.96 -26.46 -7.18
C GLN A 445 10.53 -25.91 -7.03
N GLU A 446 10.39 -24.59 -6.86
CA GLU A 446 9.07 -23.95 -6.79
C GLU A 446 8.29 -24.12 -8.10
N LEU A 447 8.95 -23.93 -9.25
CA LEU A 447 8.33 -24.15 -10.57
C LEU A 447 7.87 -25.61 -10.74
N GLU A 448 8.70 -26.57 -10.35
CA GLU A 448 8.37 -28.00 -10.44
C GLU A 448 7.19 -28.36 -9.53
N MET A 449 7.19 -27.88 -8.30
CA MET A 449 6.10 -28.09 -7.34
C MET A 449 4.77 -27.56 -7.90
N LEU A 450 4.76 -26.31 -8.38
CA LEU A 450 3.58 -25.69 -8.97
C LEU A 450 3.13 -26.40 -10.24
N TYR A 451 4.07 -26.84 -11.08
CA TYR A 451 3.76 -27.58 -12.29
C TYR A 451 3.01 -28.89 -11.98
N GLY A 452 3.42 -29.60 -10.94
CA GLY A 452 2.70 -30.79 -10.43
C GLY A 452 1.34 -30.44 -9.83
N GLN A 453 1.25 -29.35 -9.06
CA GLN A 453 -0.01 -28.90 -8.46
C GLN A 453 -1.07 -28.55 -9.50
N TYR A 454 -0.65 -28.02 -10.66
CA TYR A 454 -1.54 -27.67 -11.76
C TYR A 454 -1.59 -28.74 -12.86
N GLU A 455 -1.38 -30.02 -12.49
CA GLU A 455 -1.52 -31.13 -13.43
C GLU A 455 -2.90 -31.13 -14.08
N GLY A 456 -2.95 -31.24 -15.41
CA GLY A 456 -4.19 -31.16 -16.19
C GLY A 456 -4.68 -29.75 -16.53
N ASN A 457 -4.06 -28.69 -16.01
CA ASN A 457 -4.35 -27.31 -16.39
C ASN A 457 -3.28 -26.80 -17.39
N ALA A 458 -3.55 -26.93 -18.67
CA ALA A 458 -2.61 -26.59 -19.73
C ALA A 458 -2.22 -25.12 -19.74
N GLU A 459 -3.15 -24.22 -19.42
CA GLU A 459 -2.91 -22.77 -19.36
C GLU A 459 -1.90 -22.42 -18.26
N LYS A 460 -2.16 -22.90 -17.04
CA LYS A 460 -1.27 -22.70 -15.91
C LYS A 460 0.11 -23.32 -16.11
N GLN A 461 0.14 -24.52 -16.67
CA GLN A 461 1.41 -25.17 -17.00
C GLN A 461 2.20 -24.42 -18.08
N ALA A 462 1.52 -23.78 -19.02
CA ALA A 462 2.20 -22.94 -20.05
C ALA A 462 2.88 -21.72 -19.41
N LEU A 463 2.27 -21.07 -18.42
CA LEU A 463 2.87 -19.97 -17.68
C LEU A 463 4.16 -20.39 -16.97
N LEU A 464 4.13 -21.55 -16.32
CA LEU A 464 5.31 -22.09 -15.61
C LEU A 464 6.45 -22.47 -16.56
N LYS A 465 6.12 -23.04 -17.74
CA LYS A 465 7.10 -23.28 -18.80
C LYS A 465 7.73 -21.99 -19.32
N ALA A 466 6.92 -20.95 -19.51
CA ALA A 466 7.41 -19.64 -19.92
C ALA A 466 8.39 -19.05 -18.89
N LEU A 467 8.10 -19.17 -17.60
CA LEU A 467 9.01 -18.74 -16.52
C LEU A 467 10.33 -19.50 -16.54
N PHE A 468 10.27 -20.81 -16.69
CA PHE A 468 11.47 -21.64 -16.80
C PHE A 468 12.35 -21.24 -17.99
N GLN A 469 11.74 -21.05 -19.16
CA GLN A 469 12.43 -20.59 -20.36
C GLN A 469 13.05 -19.20 -20.16
N TYR A 470 12.31 -18.28 -19.55
CA TYR A 470 12.82 -16.95 -19.25
C TYR A 470 14.04 -17.00 -18.31
N ALA A 471 13.97 -17.82 -17.26
CA ALA A 471 15.11 -18.00 -16.35
C ALA A 471 16.35 -18.52 -17.08
N GLN A 472 16.18 -19.48 -18.00
CA GLN A 472 17.29 -19.99 -18.82
C GLN A 472 17.90 -18.95 -19.77
N GLU A 473 17.09 -18.00 -20.24
CA GLU A 473 17.56 -16.94 -21.15
C GLU A 473 18.39 -15.87 -20.45
N ILE A 474 18.02 -15.52 -19.19
CA ILE A 474 18.63 -14.37 -18.52
C ILE A 474 19.71 -14.76 -17.50
N VAL A 475 19.80 -15.99 -17.10
CA VAL A 475 20.85 -16.52 -16.21
C VAL A 475 22.01 -17.11 -17.03
#